data_66a886fc96c7fb8f87c0da6829d65c31
#
_entry.id   66a886fc96c7fb8f87c0da6829d65c31
#
_cell.length_a   1.000
_cell.length_b   1.000
_cell.length_c   1.000
_cell.angle_alpha   90.00
_cell.angle_beta   90.00
_cell.angle_gamma   90.00
#
_symmetry.space_group_name_H-M   'P 1'
#
loop_
_entity.id
_entity.type
_entity.pdbx_description
1 polymer ?
#
loop_
_entity_poly.entity_id
_entity_poly.type
_entity_poly.pdbx_seq_one_letter_code
_entity_poly.pdbx_strand_id
1 'polypeptide(L)'
;MSAVVARLLRPATQRTYEKVFGLAYVALGANALLTAGCAPLLLALAVVRDPVASWPFFVVLSGCCAPALAGVFGCFAALDGGLVWRPFTDAYRRAAGRALVAWYGGAALLVVLVVDVVVVSRTAWGPAVVPLFATAAVLVVGTVVAVLVAASTGTDRLRDLVWPCLCLVARRWYLALANAVVLGLAAAAVLLQPVAGLLVACAPLLYAVYANTRVLLAGRAR
;
A
#
# COMPACT_ATOMS: atom_id res chain seq x y z
N MET A 1 -29.45 30.62 -4.46
CA MET A 1 -28.86 29.92 -3.30
C MET A 1 -29.55 28.61 -2.88
N SER A 2 -30.70 28.24 -3.49
CA SER A 2 -31.58 27.16 -3.01
C SER A 2 -31.35 25.75 -3.64
N ALA A 3 -30.87 25.67 -4.88
CA ALA A 3 -30.76 24.36 -5.56
C ALA A 3 -29.55 23.52 -5.14
N VAL A 4 -28.45 24.15 -4.74
CA VAL A 4 -27.22 23.46 -4.29
C VAL A 4 -27.41 22.92 -2.87
N VAL A 5 -28.07 23.69 -1.99
CA VAL A 5 -28.38 23.30 -0.60
C VAL A 5 -29.37 22.15 -0.57
N ALA A 6 -30.37 22.16 -1.45
CA ALA A 6 -31.38 21.09 -1.58
C ALA A 6 -30.77 19.77 -2.10
N ARG A 7 -29.66 19.80 -2.89
CA ARG A 7 -28.92 18.60 -3.30
C ARG A 7 -28.09 18.01 -2.18
N LEU A 8 -27.53 18.84 -1.30
CA LEU A 8 -26.73 18.42 -0.14
C LEU A 8 -27.59 17.86 1.00
N LEU A 9 -28.86 18.27 1.08
CA LEU A 9 -29.80 17.83 2.12
C LEU A 9 -30.72 16.68 1.67
N ARG A 10 -30.50 16.08 0.48
CA ARG A 10 -31.27 14.88 0.12
C ARG A 10 -30.94 13.79 1.15
N PRO A 11 -31.94 13.22 1.84
CA PRO A 11 -31.72 12.09 2.75
C PRO A 11 -31.05 10.97 1.98
N ALA A 12 -29.93 10.48 2.51
CA ALA A 12 -29.18 9.39 1.92
C ALA A 12 -30.15 8.22 1.73
N THR A 13 -30.30 7.75 0.47
CA THR A 13 -31.19 6.64 0.16
C THR A 13 -30.70 5.38 0.87
N GLN A 14 -31.61 4.47 1.22
CA GLN A 14 -31.29 3.19 1.88
C GLN A 14 -30.10 2.46 1.23
N ARG A 15 -29.98 2.52 -0.11
CA ARG A 15 -28.84 2.04 -0.88
C ARG A 15 -27.50 2.70 -0.53
N THR A 16 -27.53 3.96 -0.10
CA THR A 16 -26.31 4.68 0.30
C THR A 16 -25.84 4.19 1.67
N TYR A 17 -26.77 3.98 2.59
CA TYR A 17 -26.47 3.39 3.91
C TYR A 17 -25.91 1.97 3.77
N GLU A 18 -26.53 1.10 2.96
CA GLU A 18 -26.06 -0.27 2.71
C GLU A 18 -24.63 -0.27 2.14
N LYS A 19 -24.32 0.62 1.19
CA LYS A 19 -22.97 0.76 0.63
C LYS A 19 -21.94 1.25 1.67
N VAL A 20 -22.30 2.22 2.50
CA VAL A 20 -21.43 2.76 3.54
C VAL A 20 -21.16 1.70 4.60
N PHE A 21 -22.19 1.01 5.08
CA PHE A 21 -22.04 -0.07 6.05
C PHE A 21 -21.25 -1.25 5.47
N GLY A 22 -21.50 -1.62 4.22
CA GLY A 22 -20.73 -2.65 3.51
C GLY A 22 -19.25 -2.29 3.39
N LEU A 23 -18.93 -1.05 3.02
CA LEU A 23 -17.56 -0.56 2.95
C LEU A 23 -16.89 -0.55 4.33
N ALA A 24 -17.59 -0.09 5.37
CA ALA A 24 -17.09 -0.08 6.74
C ALA A 24 -16.80 -1.51 7.25
N TYR A 25 -17.70 -2.46 6.97
CA TYR A 25 -17.50 -3.87 7.31
C TYR A 25 -16.28 -4.46 6.61
N VAL A 26 -16.13 -4.23 5.29
CA VAL A 26 -14.96 -4.69 4.53
C VAL A 26 -13.69 -4.02 5.04
N ALA A 27 -13.73 -2.74 5.38
CA ALA A 27 -12.58 -2.02 5.91
C ALA A 27 -12.13 -2.58 7.28
N LEU A 28 -13.05 -2.81 8.21
CA LEU A 28 -12.73 -3.40 9.52
C LEU A 28 -12.20 -4.83 9.39
N GLY A 29 -12.83 -5.65 8.56
CA GLY A 29 -12.38 -7.01 8.28
C GLY A 29 -11.00 -7.04 7.62
N ALA A 30 -10.75 -6.17 6.65
CA ALA A 30 -9.45 -6.03 5.99
C ALA A 30 -8.36 -5.58 6.98
N ASN A 31 -8.66 -4.65 7.89
CA ASN A 31 -7.72 -4.23 8.94
C ASN A 31 -7.40 -5.37 9.91
N ALA A 32 -8.40 -6.13 10.36
CA ALA A 32 -8.17 -7.28 11.23
C ALA A 32 -7.28 -8.34 10.56
N LEU A 33 -7.54 -8.66 9.30
CA LEU A 33 -6.76 -9.61 8.53
C LEU A 33 -5.34 -9.09 8.22
N LEU A 34 -5.18 -7.79 7.95
CA LEU A 34 -3.89 -7.15 7.79
C LEU A 34 -3.07 -7.24 9.08
N THR A 35 -3.69 -6.92 10.21
CA THR A 35 -3.05 -7.00 11.53
C THR A 35 -2.60 -8.43 11.83
N ALA A 36 -3.45 -9.41 11.55
CA ALA A 36 -3.10 -10.83 11.71
C ALA A 36 -1.94 -11.25 10.77
N GLY A 37 -1.96 -10.80 9.53
CA GLY A 37 -0.87 -11.07 8.55
C GLY A 37 0.45 -10.39 8.90
N CYS A 38 0.40 -9.21 9.52
CA CYS A 38 1.58 -8.45 9.98
C CYS A 38 1.95 -8.76 11.44
N ALA A 39 1.22 -9.66 12.13
CA ALA A 39 1.45 -9.97 13.54
C ALA A 39 2.92 -10.33 13.89
N PRO A 40 3.66 -11.12 13.08
CA PRO A 40 5.06 -11.40 13.37
C PRO A 40 5.93 -10.13 13.45
N LEU A 41 5.72 -9.19 12.51
CA LEU A 41 6.43 -7.92 12.50
C LEU A 41 6.06 -7.04 13.70
N LEU A 42 4.76 -6.97 14.03
CA LEU A 42 4.28 -6.17 15.15
C LEU A 42 4.77 -6.70 16.49
N LEU A 43 4.77 -8.03 16.67
CA LEU A 43 5.31 -8.67 17.87
C LEU A 43 6.81 -8.42 17.99
N ALA A 44 7.57 -8.53 16.90
CA ALA A 44 9.00 -8.24 16.92
C ALA A 44 9.27 -6.76 17.29
N LEU A 45 8.48 -5.82 16.73
CA LEU A 45 8.59 -4.39 17.09
C LEU A 45 8.25 -4.12 18.56
N ALA A 46 7.33 -4.89 19.15
CA ALA A 46 6.97 -4.74 20.56
C ALA A 46 8.03 -5.28 21.52
N VAL A 47 8.81 -6.28 21.09
CA VAL A 47 9.82 -6.97 21.95
C VAL A 47 11.22 -6.35 21.79
N VAL A 48 11.60 -5.93 20.59
CA VAL A 48 12.93 -5.39 20.31
C VAL A 48 13.03 -3.94 20.75
N ARG A 49 13.96 -3.67 21.70
CA ARG A 49 14.15 -2.32 22.25
C ARG A 49 14.77 -1.32 21.28
N ASP A 50 15.64 -1.80 20.38
CA ASP A 50 16.31 -0.98 19.38
C ASP A 50 16.07 -1.54 17.96
N PRO A 51 14.95 -1.16 17.31
CA PRO A 51 14.64 -1.60 15.96
C PRO A 51 15.65 -1.11 14.92
N VAL A 52 16.28 0.05 15.16
CA VAL A 52 17.21 0.66 14.21
C VAL A 52 18.51 -0.15 14.14
N ALA A 53 19.03 -0.60 15.28
CA ALA A 53 20.21 -1.47 15.29
C ALA A 53 19.95 -2.82 14.60
N SER A 54 18.72 -3.31 14.67
CA SER A 54 18.31 -4.61 14.10
C SER A 54 17.59 -4.46 12.74
N TRP A 55 17.82 -3.39 12.00
CA TRP A 55 17.10 -3.08 10.76
C TRP A 55 17.11 -4.22 9.72
N PRO A 56 18.20 -5.02 9.51
CA PRO A 56 18.16 -6.10 8.51
C PRO A 56 17.14 -7.17 8.84
N PHE A 57 17.00 -7.50 10.15
CA PHE A 57 16.00 -8.44 10.64
C PHE A 57 14.58 -7.93 10.33
N PHE A 58 14.32 -6.65 10.57
CA PHE A 58 13.01 -6.05 10.28
C PHE A 58 12.72 -5.96 8.78
N VAL A 59 13.71 -5.73 7.93
CA VAL A 59 13.55 -5.78 6.47
C VAL A 59 13.12 -7.19 6.02
N VAL A 60 13.76 -8.23 6.53
CA VAL A 60 13.37 -9.61 6.23
C VAL A 60 11.97 -9.92 6.76
N LEU A 61 11.68 -9.55 8.00
CA LEU A 61 10.39 -9.82 8.63
C LEU A 61 9.25 -9.04 7.99
N SER A 62 9.51 -7.85 7.44
CA SER A 62 8.51 -7.05 6.72
C SER A 62 7.91 -7.77 5.51
N GLY A 63 8.58 -8.79 5.00
CA GLY A 63 8.06 -9.63 3.92
C GLY A 63 6.70 -10.26 4.23
N CYS A 64 6.37 -10.53 5.50
CA CYS A 64 5.05 -11.05 5.87
C CYS A 64 3.91 -10.07 5.53
N CYS A 65 4.20 -8.76 5.46
CA CYS A 65 3.21 -7.76 5.11
C CYS A 65 2.85 -7.77 3.61
N ALA A 66 3.74 -8.24 2.73
CA ALA A 66 3.51 -8.21 1.30
C ALA A 66 2.30 -9.04 0.85
N PRO A 67 2.17 -10.33 1.22
CA PRO A 67 0.98 -11.11 0.88
C PRO A 67 -0.27 -10.62 1.65
N ALA A 68 -0.11 -10.07 2.86
CA ALA A 68 -1.22 -9.49 3.61
C ALA A 68 -1.81 -8.27 2.90
N LEU A 69 -0.96 -7.36 2.39
CA LEU A 69 -1.39 -6.23 1.57
C LEU A 69 -2.07 -6.67 0.27
N ALA A 70 -1.51 -7.68 -0.42
CA ALA A 70 -2.14 -8.24 -1.62
C ALA A 70 -3.53 -8.84 -1.29
N GLY A 71 -3.69 -9.49 -0.14
CA GLY A 71 -4.97 -9.98 0.37
C GLY A 71 -5.98 -8.86 0.61
N VAL A 72 -5.56 -7.75 1.24
CA VAL A 72 -6.39 -6.56 1.46
C VAL A 72 -6.84 -5.93 0.13
N PHE A 73 -5.93 -5.80 -0.85
CA PHE A 73 -6.28 -5.31 -2.18
C PHE A 73 -7.27 -6.24 -2.90
N GLY A 74 -7.17 -7.56 -2.67
CA GLY A 74 -8.15 -8.53 -3.14
C GLY A 74 -9.55 -8.32 -2.54
N CYS A 75 -9.64 -7.99 -1.24
CA CYS A 75 -10.91 -7.61 -0.62
C CYS A 75 -11.52 -6.35 -1.24
N PHE A 76 -10.70 -5.34 -1.51
CA PHE A 76 -11.16 -4.11 -2.17
C PHE A 76 -11.59 -4.34 -3.64
N ALA A 77 -11.05 -5.36 -4.30
CA ALA A 77 -11.49 -5.73 -5.65
C ALA A 77 -12.87 -6.42 -5.65
N ALA A 78 -13.26 -7.04 -4.54
CA ALA A 78 -14.47 -7.85 -4.39
C ALA A 78 -15.51 -7.20 -3.44
N LEU A 79 -15.61 -5.86 -3.42
CA LEU A 79 -16.47 -5.10 -2.51
C LEU A 79 -17.95 -5.52 -2.53
N ASP A 80 -18.45 -6.00 -3.67
CA ASP A 80 -19.85 -6.38 -3.84
C ASP A 80 -20.17 -7.79 -3.28
N GLY A 81 -19.18 -8.54 -2.79
CA GLY A 81 -19.33 -9.94 -2.39
C GLY A 81 -19.71 -10.20 -0.93
N GLY A 82 -19.77 -9.18 -0.07
CA GLY A 82 -20.19 -9.27 1.33
C GLY A 82 -19.28 -10.08 2.28
N LEU A 83 -18.46 -10.99 1.78
CA LEU A 83 -17.55 -11.84 2.55
C LEU A 83 -16.10 -11.35 2.39
N VAL A 84 -15.44 -10.98 3.49
CA VAL A 84 -14.05 -10.47 3.47
C VAL A 84 -13.02 -11.61 3.45
N TRP A 85 -13.30 -12.70 4.14
CA TRP A 85 -12.35 -13.79 4.36
C TRP A 85 -11.94 -14.53 3.08
N ARG A 86 -12.90 -14.89 2.22
CA ARG A 86 -12.62 -15.63 0.99
C ARG A 86 -11.77 -14.82 -0.01
N PRO A 87 -12.17 -13.58 -0.40
CA PRO A 87 -11.35 -12.76 -1.29
C PRO A 87 -9.95 -12.50 -0.76
N PHE A 88 -9.82 -12.33 0.57
CA PHE A 88 -8.52 -12.15 1.21
C PHE A 88 -7.63 -13.39 1.04
N THR A 89 -8.11 -14.56 1.48
CA THR A 89 -7.32 -15.80 1.43
C THR A 89 -6.96 -16.22 0.02
N ASP A 90 -7.87 -16.02 -0.93
CA ASP A 90 -7.63 -16.32 -2.35
C ASP A 90 -6.58 -15.40 -2.96
N ALA A 91 -6.66 -14.10 -2.70
CA ALA A 91 -5.67 -13.13 -3.17
C ALA A 91 -4.32 -13.33 -2.45
N TYR A 92 -4.34 -13.55 -1.12
CA TYR A 92 -3.16 -13.86 -0.32
C TYR A 92 -2.38 -15.03 -0.91
N ARG A 93 -3.04 -16.18 -1.11
CA ARG A 93 -2.39 -17.40 -1.62
C ARG A 93 -1.93 -17.27 -3.07
N ARG A 94 -2.76 -16.70 -3.94
CA ARG A 94 -2.42 -16.51 -5.36
C ARG A 94 -1.26 -15.54 -5.57
N ALA A 95 -1.24 -14.45 -4.81
CA ALA A 95 -0.28 -13.39 -5.00
C ALA A 95 0.99 -13.56 -4.15
N ALA A 96 1.03 -14.44 -3.14
CA ALA A 96 2.08 -14.50 -2.12
C ALA A 96 3.50 -14.51 -2.70
N GLY A 97 3.81 -15.42 -3.60
CA GLY A 97 5.16 -15.52 -4.18
C GLY A 97 5.54 -14.26 -4.98
N ARG A 98 4.60 -13.73 -5.79
CA ARG A 98 4.81 -12.53 -6.59
C ARG A 98 4.95 -11.29 -5.71
N ALA A 99 4.12 -11.20 -4.67
CA ALA A 99 4.16 -10.12 -3.69
C ALA A 99 5.48 -10.11 -2.92
N LEU A 100 5.97 -11.26 -2.47
CA LEU A 100 7.25 -11.40 -1.78
C LEU A 100 8.43 -10.97 -2.66
N VAL A 101 8.48 -11.44 -3.91
CA VAL A 101 9.56 -11.07 -4.84
C VAL A 101 9.53 -9.57 -5.14
N ALA A 102 8.35 -8.99 -5.40
CA ALA A 102 8.22 -7.55 -5.63
C ALA A 102 8.62 -6.74 -4.40
N TRP A 103 8.22 -7.20 -3.20
CA TRP A 103 8.53 -6.55 -1.93
C TRP A 103 10.02 -6.54 -1.64
N TYR A 104 10.67 -7.71 -1.67
CA TYR A 104 12.11 -7.79 -1.41
C TYR A 104 12.95 -7.12 -2.48
N GLY A 105 12.53 -7.19 -3.75
CA GLY A 105 13.17 -6.42 -4.83
C GLY A 105 13.08 -4.92 -4.58
N GLY A 106 11.91 -4.41 -4.21
CA GLY A 106 11.70 -3.02 -3.84
C GLY A 106 12.48 -2.63 -2.57
N ALA A 107 12.46 -3.47 -1.53
CA ALA A 107 13.19 -3.23 -0.29
C ALA A 107 14.71 -3.17 -0.53
N ALA A 108 15.25 -4.09 -1.33
CA ALA A 108 16.67 -4.07 -1.70
C ALA A 108 17.08 -2.78 -2.42
N LEU A 109 16.25 -2.33 -3.39
CA LEU A 109 16.48 -1.06 -4.07
C LEU A 109 16.40 0.13 -3.11
N LEU A 110 15.43 0.15 -2.19
CA LEU A 110 15.32 1.21 -1.18
C LEU A 110 16.53 1.22 -0.24
N VAL A 111 17.03 0.07 0.18
CA VAL A 111 18.24 -0.03 1.01
C VAL A 111 19.45 0.56 0.26
N VAL A 112 19.63 0.22 -1.01
CA VAL A 112 20.70 0.80 -1.83
C VAL A 112 20.55 2.32 -1.91
N LEU A 113 19.34 2.83 -2.22
CA LEU A 113 19.10 4.28 -2.30
C LEU A 113 19.38 4.99 -0.97
N VAL A 114 19.03 4.37 0.17
CA VAL A 114 19.31 4.95 1.50
C VAL A 114 20.82 5.00 1.76
N VAL A 115 21.55 3.93 1.45
CA VAL A 115 23.01 3.91 1.57
C VAL A 115 23.65 4.98 0.68
N ASP A 116 23.20 5.09 -0.58
CA ASP A 116 23.69 6.10 -1.51
C ASP A 116 23.43 7.52 -0.98
N VAL A 117 22.24 7.80 -0.46
CA VAL A 117 21.92 9.09 0.18
C VAL A 117 22.86 9.39 1.34
N VAL A 118 23.10 8.41 2.23
CA VAL A 118 24.00 8.60 3.38
C VAL A 118 25.43 8.92 2.93
N VAL A 119 25.92 8.23 1.91
CA VAL A 119 27.27 8.47 1.37
C VAL A 119 27.35 9.82 0.67
N VAL A 120 26.42 10.11 -0.23
CA VAL A 120 26.41 11.32 -1.06
C VAL A 120 26.12 12.58 -0.22
N SER A 121 25.30 12.49 0.81
CA SER A 121 25.00 13.64 1.70
C SER A 121 26.23 14.21 2.40
N ARG A 122 27.32 13.42 2.51
CA ARG A 122 28.60 13.86 3.07
C ARG A 122 29.49 14.56 2.06
N THR A 123 29.11 14.64 0.81
CA THR A 123 29.87 15.32 -0.27
C THR A 123 29.32 16.71 -0.55
N ALA A 124 30.13 17.56 -1.17
CA ALA A 124 29.71 18.92 -1.58
C ALA A 124 28.51 18.93 -2.55
N TRP A 125 28.30 17.85 -3.30
CA TRP A 125 27.21 17.67 -4.26
C TRP A 125 25.92 17.08 -3.63
N GLY A 126 25.96 16.72 -2.35
CA GLY A 126 24.86 16.08 -1.63
C GLY A 126 23.52 16.80 -1.82
N PRO A 127 23.42 18.09 -1.52
CA PRO A 127 22.14 18.82 -1.63
C PRO A 127 21.51 18.80 -3.03
N ALA A 128 22.33 18.72 -4.09
CA ALA A 128 21.85 18.69 -5.46
C ALA A 128 21.34 17.30 -5.89
N VAL A 129 21.88 16.23 -5.32
CA VAL A 129 21.59 14.85 -5.75
C VAL A 129 20.52 14.17 -4.87
N VAL A 130 20.37 14.55 -3.60
CA VAL A 130 19.34 14.00 -2.70
C VAL A 130 17.93 14.03 -3.28
N PRO A 131 17.44 15.08 -3.95
CA PRO A 131 16.11 15.06 -4.56
C PRO A 131 15.93 13.98 -5.63
N LEU A 132 16.99 13.62 -6.35
CA LEU A 132 16.95 12.55 -7.35
C LEU A 132 16.72 11.18 -6.68
N PHE A 133 17.42 10.90 -5.58
CA PHE A 133 17.21 9.68 -4.80
C PHE A 133 15.80 9.63 -4.18
N ALA A 134 15.29 10.75 -3.68
CA ALA A 134 13.93 10.83 -3.17
C ALA A 134 12.90 10.51 -4.26
N THR A 135 13.09 11.05 -5.47
CA THR A 135 12.23 10.74 -6.63
C THR A 135 12.32 9.26 -7.00
N ALA A 136 13.53 8.68 -7.03
CA ALA A 136 13.73 7.25 -7.28
C ALA A 136 13.02 6.40 -6.23
N ALA A 137 13.11 6.74 -4.94
CA ALA A 137 12.42 6.03 -3.87
C ALA A 137 10.89 6.06 -4.04
N VAL A 138 10.30 7.21 -4.40
CA VAL A 138 8.86 7.33 -4.70
C VAL A 138 8.46 6.44 -5.87
N LEU A 139 9.26 6.37 -6.92
CA LEU A 139 9.02 5.50 -8.08
C LEU A 139 9.10 4.02 -7.71
N VAL A 140 10.07 3.62 -6.88
CA VAL A 140 10.19 2.25 -6.37
C VAL A 140 8.97 1.86 -5.56
N VAL A 141 8.58 2.67 -4.56
CA VAL A 141 7.41 2.43 -3.72
C VAL A 141 6.14 2.37 -4.58
N GLY A 142 5.94 3.33 -5.48
CA GLY A 142 4.79 3.36 -6.38
C GLY A 142 4.72 2.13 -7.28
N THR A 143 5.87 1.64 -7.78
CA THR A 143 5.95 0.43 -8.61
C THR A 143 5.61 -0.82 -7.80
N VAL A 144 6.16 -0.98 -6.60
CA VAL A 144 5.84 -2.11 -5.71
C VAL A 144 4.34 -2.15 -5.42
N VAL A 145 3.74 -1.03 -5.06
CA VAL A 145 2.29 -0.94 -4.81
C VAL A 145 1.48 -1.29 -6.06
N ALA A 146 1.85 -0.76 -7.23
CA ALA A 146 1.16 -1.06 -8.49
C ALA A 146 1.24 -2.56 -8.83
N VAL A 147 2.40 -3.18 -8.60
CA VAL A 147 2.58 -4.63 -8.78
C VAL A 147 1.75 -5.44 -7.79
N LEU A 148 1.69 -5.03 -6.51
CA LEU A 148 0.87 -5.70 -5.49
C LEU A 148 -0.62 -5.66 -5.86
N VAL A 149 -1.13 -4.49 -6.29
CA VAL A 149 -2.52 -4.33 -6.74
C VAL A 149 -2.79 -5.16 -7.99
N ALA A 150 -1.90 -5.15 -8.98
CA ALA A 150 -2.05 -5.96 -10.19
C ALA A 150 -1.99 -7.46 -9.90
N ALA A 151 -1.08 -7.89 -9.01
CA ALA A 151 -0.93 -9.28 -8.59
C ALA A 151 -2.12 -9.80 -7.78
N SER A 152 -2.83 -8.94 -7.03
CA SER A 152 -3.99 -9.33 -6.23
C SER A 152 -5.19 -9.70 -7.10
N THR A 153 -5.32 -9.11 -8.29
CA THR A 153 -6.47 -9.30 -9.20
C THR A 153 -6.15 -10.18 -10.41
N GLY A 154 -4.89 -10.22 -10.84
CA GLY A 154 -4.44 -10.94 -12.04
C GLY A 154 -3.62 -12.19 -11.75
N THR A 155 -3.42 -12.99 -12.80
CA THR A 155 -2.57 -14.20 -12.78
C THR A 155 -1.28 -14.03 -13.59
N ASP A 156 -1.03 -12.83 -14.12
CA ASP A 156 0.13 -12.52 -14.96
C ASP A 156 1.45 -12.81 -14.24
N ARG A 157 2.48 -13.12 -15.02
CA ARG A 157 3.82 -13.34 -14.47
C ARG A 157 4.39 -12.02 -13.95
N LEU A 158 5.15 -12.07 -12.88
CA LEU A 158 5.74 -10.88 -12.25
C LEU A 158 6.56 -10.04 -13.25
N ARG A 159 7.34 -10.68 -14.10
CA ARG A 159 8.17 -10.02 -15.13
C ARG A 159 7.34 -9.16 -16.08
N ASP A 160 6.14 -9.65 -16.44
CA ASP A 160 5.24 -8.97 -17.37
C ASP A 160 4.46 -7.82 -16.67
N LEU A 161 4.49 -7.80 -15.33
CA LEU A 161 3.86 -6.76 -14.52
C LEU A 161 4.80 -5.61 -14.19
N VAL A 162 6.07 -5.89 -13.86
CA VAL A 162 7.01 -4.89 -13.31
C VAL A 162 7.28 -3.77 -14.31
N TRP A 163 7.66 -4.12 -15.54
CA TRP A 163 8.03 -3.11 -16.53
C TRP A 163 6.88 -2.17 -16.92
N PRO A 164 5.68 -2.66 -17.26
CA PRO A 164 4.54 -1.78 -17.53
C PRO A 164 4.14 -0.94 -16.32
N CYS A 165 4.18 -1.50 -15.10
CA CYS A 165 3.88 -0.74 -13.88
C CYS A 165 4.88 0.40 -13.69
N LEU A 166 6.18 0.14 -13.86
CA LEU A 166 7.23 1.17 -13.75
C LEU A 166 7.01 2.29 -14.77
N CYS A 167 6.75 1.96 -16.04
CA CYS A 167 6.50 2.96 -17.07
C CYS A 167 5.25 3.81 -16.76
N LEU A 168 4.17 3.19 -16.27
CA LEU A 168 2.95 3.90 -15.90
C LEU A 168 3.16 4.80 -14.67
N VAL A 169 3.89 4.32 -13.68
CA VAL A 169 4.24 5.09 -12.46
C VAL A 169 5.12 6.28 -12.84
N ALA A 170 6.14 6.09 -13.67
CA ALA A 170 7.00 7.18 -14.14
C ALA A 170 6.22 8.23 -14.96
N ARG A 171 5.33 7.78 -15.85
CA ARG A 171 4.49 8.69 -16.65
C ARG A 171 3.49 9.48 -15.80
N ARG A 172 3.00 8.90 -14.71
CA ARG A 172 2.02 9.50 -13.81
C ARG A 172 2.60 9.67 -12.40
N TRP A 173 3.80 10.21 -12.33
CA TRP A 173 4.58 10.36 -11.09
C TRP A 173 3.80 11.06 -9.96
N TYR A 174 2.88 11.97 -10.28
CA TYR A 174 2.04 12.65 -9.29
C TYR A 174 1.11 11.69 -8.55
N LEU A 175 0.60 10.61 -9.20
CA LEU A 175 -0.19 9.58 -8.53
C LEU A 175 0.69 8.70 -7.63
N ALA A 176 1.93 8.43 -8.04
CA ALA A 176 2.89 7.73 -7.20
C ALA A 176 3.26 8.54 -5.96
N LEU A 177 3.46 9.85 -6.12
CA LEU A 177 3.70 10.76 -5.00
C LEU A 177 2.49 10.79 -4.04
N ALA A 178 1.26 10.90 -4.56
CA ALA A 178 0.06 10.83 -3.74
C ALA A 178 -0.02 9.51 -2.95
N ASN A 179 0.27 8.37 -3.59
CA ASN A 179 0.33 7.07 -2.91
C ASN A 179 1.41 7.04 -1.84
N ALA A 180 2.61 7.58 -2.11
CA ALA A 180 3.68 7.64 -1.13
C ALA A 180 3.31 8.49 0.10
N VAL A 181 2.64 9.63 -0.11
CA VAL A 181 2.13 10.48 0.98
C VAL A 181 1.10 9.74 1.81
N VAL A 182 0.12 9.07 1.18
CA VAL A 182 -0.93 8.31 1.89
C VAL A 182 -0.32 7.14 2.67
N LEU A 183 0.65 6.42 2.09
CA LEU A 183 1.36 5.34 2.79
C LEU A 183 2.21 5.86 3.95
N GLY A 184 2.87 7.02 3.76
CA GLY A 184 3.59 7.71 4.83
C GLY A 184 2.67 8.11 5.98
N LEU A 185 1.46 8.61 5.67
CA LEU A 185 0.44 8.93 6.66
C LEU A 185 -0.04 7.68 7.40
N ALA A 186 -0.27 6.58 6.68
CA ALA A 186 -0.64 5.29 7.28
C ALA A 186 0.46 4.77 8.23
N ALA A 187 1.72 4.83 7.80
CA ALA A 187 2.86 4.45 8.64
C ALA A 187 2.98 5.35 9.88
N ALA A 188 2.84 6.66 9.72
CA ALA A 188 2.84 7.61 10.84
C ALA A 188 1.71 7.33 11.84
N ALA A 189 0.49 7.03 11.36
CA ALA A 189 -0.63 6.68 12.22
C ALA A 189 -0.36 5.41 13.04
N VAL A 190 0.26 4.39 12.44
CA VAL A 190 0.66 3.16 13.13
C VAL A 190 1.78 3.41 14.14
N LEU A 191 2.76 4.26 13.82
CA LEU A 191 3.87 4.57 14.73
C LEU A 191 3.41 5.39 15.94
N LEU A 192 2.45 6.31 15.75
CA LEU A 192 1.91 7.15 16.84
C LEU A 192 0.95 6.39 17.74
N GLN A 193 0.07 5.59 17.15
CA GLN A 193 -0.91 4.77 17.87
C GLN A 193 -1.13 3.43 17.16
N PRO A 194 -0.36 2.39 17.50
CA PRO A 194 -0.37 1.11 16.78
C PRO A 194 -1.76 0.49 16.68
N VAL A 195 -2.53 0.51 17.77
CA VAL A 195 -3.86 -0.12 17.83
C VAL A 195 -4.86 0.66 16.98
N ALA A 196 -5.00 1.96 17.19
CA ALA A 196 -5.95 2.80 16.44
C ALA A 196 -5.53 2.95 14.97
N GLY A 197 -4.22 3.10 14.70
CA GLY A 197 -3.66 3.19 13.36
C GLY A 197 -3.98 1.96 12.52
N LEU A 198 -3.72 0.76 13.05
CA LEU A 198 -3.97 -0.49 12.34
C LEU A 198 -5.47 -0.83 12.24
N LEU A 199 -6.23 -0.67 13.31
CA LEU A 199 -7.63 -1.12 13.31
C LEU A 199 -8.58 -0.16 12.59
N VAL A 200 -8.26 1.14 12.52
CA VAL A 200 -9.18 2.14 11.97
C VAL A 200 -8.60 2.86 10.76
N ALA A 201 -7.37 3.37 10.85
CA ALA A 201 -6.82 4.28 9.86
C ALA A 201 -6.26 3.56 8.61
N CYS A 202 -5.71 2.35 8.74
CA CYS A 202 -5.04 1.67 7.64
C CYS A 202 -5.96 1.35 6.46
N ALA A 203 -7.15 0.77 6.70
CA ALA A 203 -8.01 0.35 5.59
C ALA A 203 -8.51 1.51 4.71
N PRO A 204 -9.03 2.63 5.23
CA PRO A 204 -9.44 3.73 4.37
C PRO A 204 -8.25 4.34 3.58
N LEU A 205 -7.06 4.42 4.20
CA LEU A 205 -5.87 4.91 3.53
C LEU A 205 -5.38 3.93 2.44
N LEU A 206 -5.37 2.63 2.73
CA LEU A 206 -5.04 1.60 1.75
C LEU A 206 -6.09 1.50 0.63
N TYR A 207 -7.36 1.76 0.94
CA TYR A 207 -8.41 1.85 -0.09
C TYR A 207 -8.17 3.05 -1.03
N ALA A 208 -7.76 4.20 -0.49
CA ALA A 208 -7.39 5.36 -1.31
C ALA A 208 -6.19 5.03 -2.22
N VAL A 209 -5.16 4.36 -1.68
CA VAL A 209 -4.01 3.87 -2.47
C VAL A 209 -4.46 2.90 -3.56
N TYR A 210 -5.35 1.94 -3.23
CA TYR A 210 -5.91 0.99 -4.18
C TYR A 210 -6.68 1.68 -5.31
N ALA A 211 -7.60 2.60 -4.97
CA ALA A 211 -8.41 3.33 -5.94
C ALA A 211 -7.52 4.17 -6.87
N ASN A 212 -6.55 4.91 -6.32
CA ASN A 212 -5.60 5.70 -7.07
C ASN A 212 -4.74 4.83 -8.01
N THR A 213 -4.27 3.68 -7.53
CA THR A 213 -3.49 2.73 -8.32
C THR A 213 -4.31 2.09 -9.43
N ARG A 214 -5.60 1.82 -9.22
CA ARG A 214 -6.50 1.36 -10.30
C ARG A 214 -6.65 2.38 -11.43
N VAL A 215 -6.77 3.67 -11.09
CA VAL A 215 -6.78 4.75 -12.10
C VAL A 215 -5.45 4.78 -12.88
N LEU A 216 -4.33 4.55 -12.19
CA LEU A 216 -3.01 4.44 -12.82
C LEU A 216 -2.96 3.26 -13.80
N LEU A 217 -3.40 2.07 -13.37
CA LEU A 217 -3.38 0.84 -14.17
C LEU A 217 -4.40 0.84 -15.32
N ALA A 218 -5.50 1.57 -15.23
CA ALA A 218 -6.47 1.71 -16.31
C ALA A 218 -5.87 2.32 -17.60
N GLY A 219 -4.73 3.02 -17.48
CA GLY A 219 -3.94 3.49 -18.61
C GLY A 219 -3.20 2.38 -19.40
N ARG A 220 -3.16 1.13 -18.89
CA ARG A 220 -2.56 -0.03 -19.58
C ARG A 220 -3.46 -0.59 -20.71
N ALA A 221 -4.76 -0.34 -20.62
CA ALA A 221 -5.74 -0.88 -21.58
C ALA A 221 -5.97 0.00 -22.82
N ARG A 222 -5.28 1.13 -22.91
CA ARG A 222 -5.30 2.05 -24.07
C ARG A 222 -3.95 2.06 -24.77
#